data_f4473d6bdf04be23c227ceae340659ac
#
_entry.id   f4473d6bdf04be23c227ceae340659ac
#
_cell.length_a   1.000
_cell.length_b   1.000
_cell.length_c   1.000
_cell.angle_alpha   90.00
_cell.angle_beta   90.00
_cell.angle_gamma   90.00
#
_symmetry.space_group_name_H-M   'P 1'
#
loop_
_entity.id
_entity.type
_entity.pdbx_description
1 polymer ?
#
loop_
_entity_poly.entity_id
_entity_poly.type
_entity_poly.pdbx_seq_one_letter_code
_entity_poly.pdbx_strand_id
1 'polypeptide(L)'
;AKRQTPPPLLILVLGETARSDHFSLNGYARNTNPLLAKESVVSFTNVTSCGTSTAESVPCMFSHLGREAYSQRQFETENFLDVLQRAGYAVLWIDNQSGCKEQCDRIANINTSSLKNAEHCEKGE
;
A
#
# COMPACT_ATOMS: atom_id res chain seq x y z
N ALA A 1 -3.34 -23.09 -23.18
CA ALA A 1 -2.94 -21.97 -24.06
C ALA A 1 -1.77 -21.24 -23.39
N LYS A 2 -0.60 -21.18 -24.05
CA LYS A 2 0.55 -20.41 -23.54
C LYS A 2 0.18 -18.92 -23.64
N ARG A 3 0.15 -18.22 -22.51
CA ARG A 3 0.08 -16.76 -22.51
C ARG A 3 1.33 -16.24 -23.22
N GLN A 4 1.17 -15.60 -24.37
CA GLN A 4 2.26 -15.03 -25.16
C GLN A 4 2.66 -13.62 -24.70
N THR A 5 1.97 -13.05 -23.70
CA THR A 5 2.29 -11.76 -23.13
C THR A 5 2.86 -11.94 -21.72
N PRO A 6 3.92 -11.20 -21.35
CA PRO A 6 4.40 -11.24 -19.98
C PRO A 6 3.28 -10.86 -19.00
N PRO A 7 3.26 -11.43 -17.79
CA PRO A 7 2.25 -11.07 -16.79
C PRO A 7 2.34 -9.57 -16.47
N PRO A 8 1.20 -8.92 -16.21
CA PRO A 8 1.21 -7.51 -15.83
C PRO A 8 1.98 -7.31 -14.51
N LEU A 9 2.75 -6.22 -14.43
CA LEU A 9 3.34 -5.75 -13.19
C LEU A 9 2.37 -4.75 -12.55
N LEU A 10 1.96 -5.03 -11.31
CA LEU A 10 1.22 -4.09 -10.46
C LEU A 10 2.15 -3.63 -9.34
N ILE A 11 2.33 -2.32 -9.22
CA ILE A 11 3.04 -1.69 -8.09
C ILE A 11 2.01 -0.94 -7.26
N LEU A 12 1.84 -1.37 -6.01
CA LEU A 12 1.00 -0.70 -5.03
C LEU A 12 1.90 0.06 -4.05
N VAL A 13 1.80 1.39 -4.04
CA VAL A 13 2.54 2.24 -3.11
C VAL A 13 1.62 2.63 -1.96
N LEU A 14 1.91 2.11 -0.77
CA LEU A 14 1.18 2.41 0.44
C LEU A 14 1.86 3.60 1.14
N GLY A 15 1.19 4.75 1.16
CA GLY A 15 1.68 5.95 1.84
C GLY A 15 1.51 5.86 3.36
N GLU A 16 2.50 6.36 4.11
CA GLU A 16 2.43 6.48 5.57
C GLU A 16 2.10 7.93 5.95
N THR A 17 1.16 8.10 6.89
CA THR A 17 0.75 9.39 7.48
C THR A 17 0.36 10.45 6.42
N ALA A 18 -0.13 10.02 5.26
CA ALA A 18 -0.50 10.89 4.15
C ALA A 18 -1.98 11.28 4.26
N ARG A 19 -2.24 12.57 4.52
CA ARG A 19 -3.60 13.11 4.63
C ARG A 19 -4.09 13.62 3.29
N SER A 20 -5.29 13.25 2.89
CA SER A 20 -5.90 13.65 1.62
C SER A 20 -6.03 15.17 1.48
N ASP A 21 -6.35 15.89 2.57
CA ASP A 21 -6.50 17.35 2.62
C ASP A 21 -5.17 18.13 2.49
N HIS A 22 -4.03 17.43 2.46
CA HIS A 22 -2.71 18.01 2.22
C HIS A 22 -2.15 17.64 0.83
N PHE A 23 -2.97 17.05 -0.04
CA PHE A 23 -2.62 16.80 -1.44
C PHE A 23 -3.12 17.96 -2.32
N SER A 24 -2.21 18.60 -3.06
CA SER A 24 -2.58 19.65 -4.02
C SER A 24 -3.50 19.13 -5.13
N LEU A 25 -3.41 17.84 -5.47
CA LEU A 25 -4.36 17.17 -6.38
C LEU A 25 -5.80 17.16 -5.85
N ASN A 26 -5.99 17.29 -4.54
CA ASN A 26 -7.28 17.33 -3.86
C ASN A 26 -7.69 18.76 -3.42
N GLY A 27 -6.97 19.80 -3.92
CA GLY A 27 -7.30 21.20 -3.65
C GLY A 27 -6.50 21.85 -2.52
N TYR A 28 -5.47 21.21 -1.97
CA TYR A 28 -4.58 21.86 -1.01
C TYR A 28 -3.84 23.04 -1.62
N ALA A 29 -3.77 24.17 -0.91
CA ALA A 29 -3.22 25.42 -1.43
C ALA A 29 -1.71 25.37 -1.75
N ARG A 30 -0.95 24.50 -1.07
CA ARG A 30 0.46 24.30 -1.34
C ARG A 30 0.65 23.20 -2.39
N ASN A 31 1.62 23.38 -3.27
CA ASN A 31 1.96 22.37 -4.29
C ASN A 31 2.75 21.20 -3.68
N THR A 32 2.05 20.23 -3.14
CA THR A 32 2.61 19.04 -2.48
C THR A 32 2.80 17.86 -3.42
N ASN A 33 2.18 17.86 -4.61
CA ASN A 33 2.26 16.77 -5.58
C ASN A 33 2.72 17.26 -6.96
N PRO A 34 3.85 18.00 -7.10
CA PRO A 34 4.22 18.68 -8.35
C PRO A 34 4.56 17.72 -9.49
N LEU A 35 5.04 16.51 -9.17
CA LEU A 35 5.35 15.48 -10.16
C LEU A 35 4.09 14.72 -10.58
N LEU A 36 3.28 14.28 -9.63
CA LEU A 36 2.03 13.58 -9.93
C LEU A 36 1.05 14.44 -10.71
N ALA A 37 1.05 15.78 -10.51
CA ALA A 37 0.21 16.71 -11.25
C ALA A 37 0.55 16.79 -12.75
N LYS A 38 1.73 16.30 -13.17
CA LYS A 38 2.16 16.22 -14.57
C LYS A 38 1.79 14.91 -15.25
N GLU A 39 1.37 13.92 -14.47
CA GLU A 39 1.02 12.59 -14.93
C GLU A 39 -0.49 12.44 -15.14
N SER A 40 -0.87 11.50 -16.00
CA SER A 40 -2.27 11.14 -16.20
C SER A 40 -2.76 10.26 -15.05
N VAL A 41 -3.08 10.88 -13.92
CA VAL A 41 -3.53 10.19 -12.71
C VAL A 41 -5.03 10.35 -12.51
N VAL A 42 -5.65 9.35 -11.88
CA VAL A 42 -7.02 9.45 -11.36
C VAL A 42 -6.92 9.67 -9.86
N SER A 43 -7.35 10.84 -9.38
CA SER A 43 -7.39 11.17 -7.96
C SER A 43 -8.79 10.91 -7.41
N PHE A 44 -8.88 10.09 -6.37
CA PHE A 44 -10.14 9.82 -5.67
C PHE A 44 -10.30 10.81 -4.52
N THR A 45 -11.39 11.57 -4.54
CA THR A 45 -11.66 12.64 -3.57
C THR A 45 -12.56 12.21 -2.41
N ASN A 46 -13.18 11.04 -2.51
CA ASN A 46 -14.10 10.53 -1.50
C ASN A 46 -13.68 9.12 -1.03
N VAL A 47 -12.47 9.01 -0.50
CA VAL A 47 -11.94 7.77 0.10
C VAL A 47 -11.62 8.04 1.56
N THR A 48 -12.11 7.17 2.43
CA THR A 48 -11.88 7.26 3.88
C THR A 48 -11.16 6.03 4.40
N SER A 49 -10.27 6.22 5.34
CA SER A 49 -9.60 5.14 6.07
C SER A 49 -10.56 4.44 7.04
N CYS A 50 -10.30 3.18 7.36
CA CYS A 50 -11.01 2.46 8.41
C CYS A 50 -10.75 3.03 9.80
N GLY A 51 -9.56 3.59 10.01
CA GLY A 51 -9.14 4.17 11.29
C GLY A 51 -7.99 5.14 11.14
N THR A 52 -7.54 5.70 12.25
CA THR A 52 -6.51 6.74 12.30
C THR A 52 -5.11 6.20 12.61
N SER A 53 -5.00 4.92 12.96
CA SER A 53 -3.73 4.24 13.15
C SER A 53 -3.38 3.34 11.98
N THR A 54 -2.10 3.17 11.70
CA THR A 54 -1.59 2.25 10.66
C THR A 54 -1.98 0.81 10.98
N ALA A 55 -1.97 0.43 12.26
CA ALA A 55 -2.34 -0.92 12.71
C ALA A 55 -3.81 -1.27 12.45
N GLU A 56 -4.68 -0.29 12.33
CA GLU A 56 -6.09 -0.47 12.01
C GLU A 56 -6.36 -0.30 10.52
N SER A 57 -5.79 0.75 9.91
CA SER A 57 -6.10 1.11 8.53
C SER A 57 -5.51 0.15 7.50
N VAL A 58 -4.28 -0.33 7.70
CA VAL A 58 -3.61 -1.20 6.73
C VAL A 58 -4.28 -2.57 6.63
N PRO A 59 -4.52 -3.31 7.72
CA PRO A 59 -5.23 -4.58 7.62
C PRO A 59 -6.64 -4.46 7.04
N CYS A 60 -7.36 -3.40 7.35
CA CYS A 60 -8.66 -3.14 6.77
C CYS A 60 -8.60 -2.86 5.26
N MET A 61 -7.59 -2.12 4.81
CA MET A 61 -7.36 -1.80 3.39
C MET A 61 -7.13 -3.08 2.55
N PHE A 62 -6.43 -4.06 3.12
CA PHE A 62 -6.12 -5.33 2.45
C PHE A 62 -7.21 -6.41 2.66
N SER A 63 -8.23 -6.13 3.45
CA SER A 63 -9.39 -7.01 3.65
C SER A 63 -10.40 -6.88 2.50
N HIS A 64 -11.14 -7.94 2.24
CA HIS A 64 -12.29 -7.91 1.34
C HIS A 64 -13.54 -7.29 1.99
N LEU A 65 -13.48 -7.00 3.28
CA LEU A 65 -14.57 -6.42 4.03
C LEU A 65 -14.55 -4.90 3.93
N GLY A 66 -15.71 -4.27 3.90
CA GLY A 66 -15.81 -2.84 4.10
C GLY A 66 -15.56 -2.47 5.59
N ARG A 67 -15.36 -1.18 5.87
CA ARG A 67 -15.01 -0.65 7.20
C ARG A 67 -15.89 -1.22 8.32
N GLU A 68 -17.21 -1.21 8.14
CA GLU A 68 -18.16 -1.65 9.17
C GLU A 68 -18.03 -3.15 9.45
N ALA A 69 -18.07 -3.98 8.40
CA ALA A 69 -17.93 -5.43 8.54
C ALA A 69 -16.54 -5.82 9.06
N TYR A 70 -15.49 -5.08 8.69
CA TYR A 70 -14.17 -5.29 9.21
C TYR A 70 -14.09 -5.04 10.72
N SER A 71 -14.71 -3.97 11.22
CA SER A 71 -14.72 -3.65 12.66
C SER A 71 -15.49 -4.65 13.51
N GLN A 72 -16.44 -5.36 12.92
CA GLN A 72 -17.31 -6.35 13.60
C GLN A 72 -16.86 -7.80 13.39
N ARG A 73 -15.76 -8.03 12.68
CA ARG A 73 -15.28 -9.40 12.40
C ARG A 73 -14.92 -10.15 13.66
N GLN A 74 -15.27 -11.42 13.70
CA GLN A 74 -14.99 -12.31 14.83
C GLN A 74 -13.74 -13.17 14.62
N PHE A 75 -13.21 -13.23 13.40
CA PHE A 75 -12.05 -14.03 13.03
C PHE A 75 -11.29 -13.36 11.89
N GLU A 76 -10.01 -13.66 11.82
CA GLU A 76 -9.15 -13.19 10.72
C GLU A 76 -9.44 -13.99 9.45
N THR A 77 -9.33 -13.31 8.33
CA THR A 77 -9.51 -13.90 7.00
C THR A 77 -8.24 -13.67 6.18
N GLU A 78 -8.11 -14.40 5.07
CA GLU A 78 -7.08 -14.11 4.09
C GLU A 78 -7.17 -12.65 3.63
N ASN A 79 -6.02 -12.03 3.50
CA ASN A 79 -5.92 -10.68 2.95
C ASN A 79 -5.76 -10.70 1.41
N PHE A 80 -5.79 -9.54 0.80
CA PHE A 80 -5.64 -9.38 -0.65
C PHE A 80 -4.35 -9.99 -1.20
N LEU A 81 -3.23 -9.90 -0.46
CA LEU A 81 -1.94 -10.43 -0.89
C LEU A 81 -1.93 -11.96 -0.89
N ASP A 82 -2.56 -12.59 0.10
CA ASP A 82 -2.73 -14.04 0.15
C ASP A 82 -3.55 -14.56 -1.05
N VAL A 83 -4.60 -13.84 -1.39
CA VAL A 83 -5.46 -14.18 -2.55
C VAL A 83 -4.67 -14.07 -3.85
N LEU A 84 -3.86 -13.03 -4.03
CA LEU A 84 -3.01 -12.89 -5.21
C LEU A 84 -1.99 -14.03 -5.31
N GLN A 85 -1.31 -14.37 -4.21
CA GLN A 85 -0.36 -15.48 -4.18
C GLN A 85 -1.03 -16.81 -4.53
N ARG A 86 -2.19 -17.09 -3.96
CA ARG A 86 -2.98 -18.29 -4.26
C ARG A 86 -3.46 -18.31 -5.72
N ALA A 87 -3.71 -17.17 -6.31
CA ALA A 87 -4.04 -17.05 -7.73
C ALA A 87 -2.84 -17.21 -8.68
N GLY A 88 -1.64 -17.46 -8.16
CA GLY A 88 -0.42 -17.72 -8.91
C GLY A 88 0.39 -16.48 -9.28
N TYR A 89 0.14 -15.34 -8.64
CA TYR A 89 0.99 -14.15 -8.79
C TYR A 89 2.22 -14.27 -7.90
N ALA A 90 3.37 -13.79 -8.38
CA ALA A 90 4.52 -13.51 -7.55
C ALA A 90 4.25 -12.21 -6.78
N VAL A 91 4.18 -12.30 -5.45
CA VAL A 91 3.88 -11.16 -4.57
C VAL A 91 5.10 -10.86 -3.72
N LEU A 92 5.50 -9.59 -3.67
CA LEU A 92 6.60 -9.11 -2.83
C LEU A 92 6.15 -7.86 -2.08
N TRP A 93 6.32 -7.85 -0.77
CA TRP A 93 6.22 -6.66 0.06
C TRP A 93 7.60 -6.05 0.29
N ILE A 94 7.73 -4.76 0.03
CA ILE A 94 8.95 -4.00 0.34
C ILE A 94 8.58 -2.97 1.40
N ASP A 95 9.21 -3.05 2.56
CA ASP A 95 8.97 -2.18 3.70
C ASP A 95 10.16 -1.28 3.99
N ASN A 96 9.93 0.00 4.22
CA ASN A 96 10.91 0.95 4.74
C ASN A 96 10.39 1.70 5.98
N GLN A 97 9.37 1.17 6.61
CA GLN A 97 8.69 1.72 7.78
C GLN A 97 8.71 0.73 8.96
N SER A 98 7.65 0.68 9.72
CA SER A 98 7.52 -0.11 10.95
C SER A 98 6.86 -1.49 10.73
N GLY A 99 7.02 -2.08 9.55
CA GLY A 99 6.49 -3.39 9.20
C GLY A 99 5.07 -3.36 8.60
N CYS A 100 4.66 -4.50 8.07
CA CYS A 100 3.44 -4.66 7.28
C CYS A 100 2.16 -4.89 8.09
N LYS A 101 2.22 -4.81 9.40
CA LYS A 101 1.07 -5.10 10.30
C LYS A 101 0.44 -6.46 10.01
N GLU A 102 1.27 -7.50 9.96
CA GLU A 102 0.91 -8.91 9.71
C GLU A 102 0.39 -9.21 8.29
N GLN A 103 0.28 -8.17 7.44
CA GLN A 103 -0.28 -8.36 6.09
C GLN A 103 0.67 -9.10 5.15
N CYS A 104 1.97 -9.10 5.41
CA CYS A 104 2.97 -9.75 4.56
C CYS A 104 3.58 -11.04 5.15
N ASP A 105 3.07 -11.55 6.25
CA ASP A 105 3.67 -12.68 6.97
C ASP A 105 3.70 -13.98 6.15
N ARG A 106 2.79 -14.12 5.21
CA ARG A 106 2.63 -15.30 4.36
C ARG A 106 3.16 -15.13 2.94
N ILE A 107 3.78 -13.99 2.64
CA ILE A 107 4.37 -13.69 1.32
C ILE A 107 5.85 -13.32 1.47
N ALA A 108 6.57 -13.28 0.34
CA ALA A 108 7.94 -12.76 0.33
C ALA A 108 7.95 -11.29 0.76
N ASN A 109 8.84 -10.94 1.70
CA ASN A 109 8.96 -9.56 2.17
C ASN A 109 10.43 -9.18 2.41
N ILE A 110 10.71 -7.89 2.25
CA ILE A 110 12.03 -7.28 2.43
C ILE A 110 11.86 -6.00 3.24
N ASN A 111 12.66 -5.86 4.30
CA ASN A 111 12.79 -4.58 4.99
C ASN A 111 14.05 -3.87 4.49
N THR A 112 13.87 -2.68 3.89
CA THR A 112 14.96 -1.92 3.27
C THR A 112 15.94 -1.36 4.30
N SER A 113 15.52 -1.16 5.56
CA SER A 113 16.42 -0.71 6.64
C SER A 113 17.52 -1.71 6.96
N SER A 114 17.35 -2.99 6.58
CA SER A 114 18.34 -4.05 6.75
C SER A 114 19.30 -4.19 5.56
N LEU A 115 19.05 -3.49 4.45
CA LEU A 115 19.90 -3.53 3.28
C LEU A 115 21.14 -2.65 3.51
N LYS A 116 22.29 -3.30 3.78
CA LYS A 116 23.56 -2.62 4.12
C LYS A 116 24.21 -1.82 2.97
N ASN A 117 23.67 -1.84 1.75
CA ASN A 117 24.28 -1.27 0.55
C ASN A 117 23.34 -0.32 -0.19
N ALA A 118 22.61 0.52 0.52
CA ALA A 118 21.95 1.65 -0.14
C ALA A 118 22.99 2.78 -0.35
N GLU A 119 23.82 2.66 -1.39
CA GLU A 119 24.73 3.72 -1.83
C GLU A 119 24.03 5.04 -2.23
N HIS A 120 22.71 5.11 -2.09
CA HIS A 120 21.87 6.24 -2.45
C HIS A 120 20.86 6.67 -1.37
N CYS A 121 20.92 6.14 -0.16
CA CYS A 121 20.26 6.78 0.97
C CYS A 121 21.21 7.83 1.53
N GLU A 122 21.23 9.01 0.94
CA GLU A 122 21.72 10.19 1.67
C GLU A 122 20.94 10.27 2.97
N LYS A 123 21.67 10.40 4.08
CA LYS A 123 21.06 10.52 5.40
C LYS A 123 20.11 11.69 5.32
N GLY A 124 18.81 11.40 5.39
CA GLY A 124 17.77 12.38 5.23
C GLY A 124 17.91 13.49 6.24
N GLU A 125 17.75 14.69 5.74
CA GLU A 125 17.44 15.86 6.53
C GLU A 125 16.06 15.71 7.17
#